data_f76d6827a944d99122dd9a37929460c3
#
_entry.id   f76d6827a944d99122dd9a37929460c3
#
_cell.length_a   1.000
_cell.length_b   1.000
_cell.length_c   1.000
_cell.angle_alpha   90.00
_cell.angle_beta   90.00
_cell.angle_gamma   90.00
#
_symmetry.space_group_name_H-M   'P 1'
#
loop_
_entity.id
_entity.type
_entity.pdbx_description
1 polymer ?
#
loop_
_entity_poly.entity_id
_entity_poly.type
_entity_poly.pdbx_seq_one_letter_code
_entity_poly.pdbx_strand_id
1 'polypeptide(L)' 'MNNILSIRQRLGLSQAAFGEAIDVSQGNVSHYELGRQQVPPDVARRVISAAAKHGVALSFDDIYITSAA' A
#
# COMPACT_ATOMS: atom_id res chain seq x y z
N MET A 1 4.63 9.02 -7.70
CA MET A 1 3.43 8.22 -7.42
C MET A 1 3.83 6.86 -6.89
N ASN A 2 2.90 6.14 -6.32
CA ASN A 2 3.15 4.83 -5.74
C ASN A 2 2.09 3.83 -6.20
N ASN A 3 2.25 2.57 -5.82
CA ASN A 3 1.37 1.49 -6.24
C ASN A 3 0.38 1.05 -5.16
N ILE A 4 0.13 1.89 -4.16
CA ILE A 4 -0.73 1.51 -3.03
C ILE A 4 -2.13 1.11 -3.51
N LEU A 5 -2.73 1.87 -4.42
CA LEU A 5 -4.06 1.53 -4.94
C LEU A 5 -4.08 0.14 -5.59
N SER A 6 -3.12 -0.11 -6.49
CA SER A 6 -3.02 -1.39 -7.19
C SER A 6 -2.81 -2.54 -6.21
N ILE A 7 -1.95 -2.34 -5.21
CA ILE A 7 -1.67 -3.36 -4.20
C ILE A 7 -2.93 -3.64 -3.39
N ARG A 8 -3.62 -2.60 -2.95
CA ARG A 8 -4.85 -2.78 -2.17
C ARG A 8 -5.89 -3.56 -2.97
N GLN A 9 -6.09 -3.20 -4.23
CA GLN A 9 -7.04 -3.89 -5.10
C GLN A 9 -6.65 -5.35 -5.31
N ARG A 10 -5.36 -5.61 -5.48
CA ARG A 10 -4.84 -6.97 -5.64
C ARG A 10 -5.10 -7.82 -4.40
N LEU A 11 -5.05 -7.22 -3.21
CA LEU A 11 -5.35 -7.92 -1.96
C LEU A 11 -6.85 -8.05 -1.71
N GLY A 12 -7.68 -7.37 -2.49
CA GLY A 12 -9.13 -7.43 -2.34
C GLY A 12 -9.65 -6.69 -1.11
N LEU A 13 -8.91 -5.69 -0.62
CA LEU A 13 -9.26 -4.98 0.61
C LEU A 13 -9.84 -3.61 0.32
N SER A 14 -10.80 -3.19 1.16
CA SER A 14 -11.26 -1.80 1.17
C SER A 14 -10.17 -0.89 1.72
N GLN A 15 -10.32 0.44 1.53
CA GLN A 15 -9.39 1.38 2.14
C GLN A 15 -9.35 1.24 3.66
N ALA A 16 -10.51 1.06 4.29
CA ALA A 16 -10.58 0.89 5.74
C ALA A 16 -9.87 -0.38 6.20
N ALA A 17 -10.13 -1.50 5.54
CA ALA A 17 -9.51 -2.77 5.90
C ALA A 17 -8.00 -2.74 5.66
N PHE A 18 -7.57 -2.12 4.56
CA PHE A 18 -6.16 -1.98 4.26
C PHE A 18 -5.47 -1.10 5.31
N GLY A 19 -6.13 0.00 5.69
CA GLY A 19 -5.61 0.88 6.74
C GLY A 19 -5.42 0.15 8.05
N GLU A 20 -6.39 -0.69 8.45
CA GLU A 20 -6.23 -1.51 9.64
C GLU A 20 -5.04 -2.48 9.52
N ALA A 21 -4.87 -3.08 8.36
CA ALA A 21 -3.80 -4.06 8.15
C ALA A 21 -2.41 -3.42 8.27
N ILE A 22 -2.28 -2.16 7.92
CA ILE A 22 -0.98 -1.46 7.94
C ILE A 22 -0.91 -0.39 9.04
N ASP A 23 -1.91 -0.35 9.91
CA ASP A 23 -1.96 0.55 11.07
C ASP A 23 -1.90 2.03 10.68
N VAL A 24 -2.68 2.40 9.68
CA VAL A 24 -2.90 3.79 9.31
C VAL A 24 -4.38 4.04 9.12
N SER A 25 -4.79 5.29 9.18
CA SER A 25 -6.20 5.65 8.99
C SER A 25 -6.62 5.45 7.52
N GLN A 26 -7.92 5.28 7.30
CA GLN A 26 -8.47 5.23 5.96
C GLN A 26 -8.13 6.50 5.17
N GLY A 27 -8.19 7.66 5.83
CA GLY A 27 -7.84 8.93 5.21
C GLY A 27 -6.41 8.95 4.70
N ASN A 28 -5.47 8.39 5.48
CA ASN A 28 -4.09 8.29 5.05
C ASN A 28 -3.93 7.36 3.86
N VAL A 29 -4.65 6.24 3.85
CA VAL A 29 -4.64 5.34 2.69
C VAL A 29 -5.09 6.10 1.45
N SER A 30 -6.17 6.88 1.56
CA SER A 30 -6.67 7.69 0.47
C SER A 30 -5.61 8.69 -0.02
N HIS A 31 -4.94 9.38 0.91
CA HIS A 31 -3.89 10.33 0.55
C HIS A 31 -2.72 9.66 -0.17
N TYR A 32 -2.33 8.47 0.25
CA TYR A 32 -1.29 7.72 -0.44
C TYR A 32 -1.72 7.37 -1.87
N GLU A 33 -2.96 6.90 -2.03
CA GLU A 33 -3.47 6.49 -3.34
C GLU A 33 -3.56 7.66 -4.31
N LEU A 34 -3.90 8.84 -3.79
CA LEU A 34 -4.03 10.04 -4.60
C LEU A 34 -2.69 10.73 -4.85
N GLY A 35 -1.61 10.25 -4.24
CA GLY A 35 -0.30 10.86 -4.39
C GLY A 35 -0.13 12.17 -3.62
N ARG A 36 -1.04 12.45 -2.68
CA ARG A 36 -0.97 13.66 -1.87
C ARG A 36 0.03 13.55 -0.73
N GLN A 37 0.41 12.34 -0.39
CA GLN A 37 1.34 12.07 0.69
C GLN A 37 2.22 10.90 0.28
N GLN A 38 3.52 11.02 0.57
CA GLN A 38 4.46 9.95 0.29
C GLN A 38 4.32 8.84 1.31
N VAL A 39 4.56 7.61 0.88
CA VAL A 39 4.53 6.44 1.76
C VAL A 39 5.86 6.36 2.49
N PRO A 40 5.88 6.52 3.84
CA PRO A 40 7.13 6.39 4.58
C PRO A 40 7.65 4.96 4.55
N PRO A 41 8.97 4.75 4.71
CA PRO A 41 9.53 3.39 4.67
C PRO A 41 8.94 2.43 5.70
N ASP A 42 8.58 2.91 6.89
CA ASP A 42 7.98 2.05 7.91
C ASP A 42 6.58 1.59 7.48
N VAL A 43 5.81 2.46 6.84
CA VAL A 43 4.50 2.09 6.29
C VAL A 43 4.70 1.10 5.14
N ALA A 44 5.70 1.32 4.30
CA ALA A 44 6.01 0.39 3.21
C ALA A 44 6.31 -1.01 3.74
N ARG A 45 7.07 -1.12 4.83
CA ARG A 45 7.34 -2.43 5.45
C ARG A 45 6.06 -3.10 5.91
N ARG A 46 5.13 -2.33 6.48
CA ARG A 46 3.84 -2.87 6.93
C ARG A 46 3.00 -3.35 5.75
N VAL A 47 3.06 -2.64 4.62
CA VAL A 47 2.39 -3.06 3.40
C VAL A 47 2.95 -4.39 2.91
N ILE A 48 4.27 -4.52 2.89
CA ILE A 48 4.93 -5.76 2.48
C ILE A 48 4.51 -6.91 3.40
N SER A 49 4.49 -6.67 4.70
CA SER A 49 4.10 -7.67 5.67
C SER A 49 2.64 -8.09 5.51
N ALA A 50 1.75 -7.11 5.33
CA ALA A 50 0.32 -7.39 5.13
C ALA A 50 0.09 -8.18 3.84
N ALA A 51 0.78 -7.81 2.77
CA ALA A 51 0.67 -8.50 1.49
C ALA A 51 1.13 -9.96 1.62
N ALA A 52 2.21 -10.19 2.36
CA ALA A 52 2.73 -11.54 2.59
C ALA A 52 1.69 -12.43 3.28
N LYS A 53 0.92 -11.87 4.20
CA LYS A 53 -0.16 -12.61 4.88
C LYS A 53 -1.28 -13.00 3.92
N HIS A 54 -1.40 -12.31 2.82
CA HIS A 54 -2.37 -12.63 1.76
C HIS A 54 -1.73 -13.42 0.61
N GLY A 55 -0.51 -13.92 0.81
CA GLY A 55 0.16 -14.73 -0.18
C GLY A 55 0.79 -13.95 -1.32
N VAL A 56 0.98 -12.64 -1.14
CA VAL A 56 1.57 -11.76 -2.17
C VAL A 56 2.93 -11.29 -1.73
N ALA A 57 3.96 -11.62 -2.51
CA ALA A 57 5.33 -11.20 -2.21
C ALA A 57 5.60 -9.86 -2.87
N LEU A 58 5.97 -8.86 -2.06
CA LEU A 58 6.29 -7.52 -2.52
C LEU A 58 7.67 -7.10 -2.03
N SER A 59 8.32 -6.26 -2.81
CA SER A 59 9.53 -5.55 -2.40
C SER A 59 9.22 -4.06 -2.24
N PHE A 60 10.19 -3.29 -1.74
CA PHE A 60 10.03 -1.83 -1.69
C PHE A 60 9.80 -1.24 -3.08
N ASP A 61 10.49 -1.75 -4.08
CA ASP A 61 10.32 -1.26 -5.45
C ASP A 61 8.88 -1.42 -5.92
N ASP A 62 8.23 -2.51 -5.54
CA ASP A 62 6.84 -2.75 -5.92
C ASP A 62 5.89 -1.68 -5.36
N ILE A 63 6.27 -1.04 -4.26
CA ILE A 63 5.45 0.00 -3.65
C ILE A 63 5.70 1.35 -4.29
N TYR A 64 6.96 1.69 -4.56
CA TYR A 64 7.34 3.04 -4.95
C TYR A 64 7.44 3.24 -6.45
N ILE A 65 7.82 2.21 -7.20
CA ILE A 65 8.00 2.35 -8.63
C ILE A 65 6.66 2.12 -9.33
N THR A 66 6.09 3.19 -9.86
CA THR A 66 4.97 3.05 -10.75
C THR A 66 5.53 2.66 -12.09
N SER A 67 5.03 1.57 -12.64
CA SER A 67 5.41 1.17 -13.99
C SER A 67 5.02 2.29 -14.94
N ALA A 68 6.01 3.01 -15.42
CA ALA A 68 5.82 4.06 -16.40
C ALA A 68 5.96 3.53 -17.81
N ALA A 69 5.70 2.32 -17.98
CA ALA A 69 5.92 1.64 -19.25
C ALA A 69 5.44 2.41 -20.44
#